data_bec03312562e26ab240f4b505c6dc74c
#
_entry.id   bec03312562e26ab240f4b505c6dc74c
#
_cell.length_a   1.000
_cell.length_b   1.000
_cell.length_c   1.000
_cell.angle_alpha   90.00
_cell.angle_beta   90.00
_cell.angle_gamma   90.00
#
_symmetry.space_group_name_H-M   'P 1'
#
loop_
_entity.id
_entity.type
_entity.pdbx_description
1 polymer ?
#
loop_
_entity_poly.entity_id
_entity_poly.type
_entity_poly.pdbx_seq_one_letter_code
_entity_poly.pdbx_strand_id
1 'polypeptide(L)'
;EEENESTGELESKTIPILKTYRVFNIDQTTLKPKELSEDTVVNPISRCEEFFNSIDMCDVKSGSQAYYSPVFDYISIPSINKFIDAQSYYATLAHEYIHSTGHNSRLGRDMDNKSDKYAYEELIAELGACFISAHLGIDAKDIQDNATAYLKSWLKALKNDPKYLWKAMGEASKAYEYILEQSINTN
;
A
#
# COMPACT_ATOMS: atom_id res chain seq x y z
N GLU A 1 1.45 -23.24 -18.14
CA GLU A 1 0.26 -23.57 -18.94
C GLU A 1 0.57 -24.85 -19.69
N GLU A 2 -0.23 -25.86 -19.54
CA GLU A 2 -0.15 -27.12 -20.33
C GLU A 2 -1.41 -27.21 -21.18
N GLU A 3 -1.26 -27.58 -22.45
CA GLU A 3 -2.39 -27.79 -23.34
C GLU A 3 -3.04 -29.13 -23.02
N ASN A 4 -4.35 -29.11 -22.76
CA ASN A 4 -5.13 -30.33 -22.53
C ASN A 4 -5.25 -31.08 -23.88
N GLU A 5 -4.58 -32.22 -24.01
CA GLU A 5 -4.54 -33.01 -25.25
C GLU A 5 -5.92 -33.46 -25.75
N SER A 6 -6.96 -33.43 -24.90
CA SER A 6 -8.31 -33.84 -25.25
C SER A 6 -9.22 -32.71 -25.69
N THR A 7 -8.98 -31.48 -25.21
CA THR A 7 -9.86 -30.32 -25.47
C THR A 7 -9.18 -29.20 -26.24
N GLY A 8 -7.84 -29.19 -26.31
CA GLY A 8 -7.05 -28.13 -26.93
C GLY A 8 -7.09 -26.80 -26.15
N GLU A 9 -7.60 -26.79 -24.93
CA GLU A 9 -7.64 -25.61 -24.07
C GLU A 9 -6.40 -25.53 -23.18
N LEU A 10 -5.89 -24.31 -22.96
CA LEU A 10 -4.78 -24.06 -22.04
C LEU A 10 -5.30 -24.08 -20.61
N GLU A 11 -4.89 -25.08 -19.84
CA GLU A 11 -5.17 -25.15 -18.41
C GLU A 11 -4.02 -24.57 -17.58
N SER A 12 -4.35 -23.69 -16.63
CA SER A 12 -3.36 -23.18 -15.67
C SER A 12 -3.11 -24.21 -14.57
N LYS A 13 -1.93 -24.83 -14.58
CA LYS A 13 -1.50 -25.75 -13.54
C LYS A 13 -0.89 -25.00 -12.38
N THR A 14 -1.51 -25.05 -11.22
CA THR A 14 -0.92 -24.53 -9.99
C THR A 14 0.15 -25.51 -9.51
N ILE A 15 1.42 -25.10 -9.58
CA ILE A 15 2.54 -25.88 -9.04
C ILE A 15 2.75 -25.42 -7.59
N PRO A 16 2.50 -26.28 -6.58
CA PRO A 16 2.80 -25.95 -5.19
C PRO A 16 4.31 -25.82 -5.01
N ILE A 17 4.78 -24.65 -4.58
CA ILE A 17 6.19 -24.41 -4.26
C ILE A 17 6.38 -24.58 -2.76
N LEU A 18 7.07 -25.63 -2.34
CA LEU A 18 7.49 -25.80 -0.96
C LEU A 18 8.71 -24.91 -0.68
N LYS A 19 8.54 -23.91 0.19
CA LYS A 19 9.65 -23.11 0.71
C LYS A 19 10.02 -23.57 2.10
N THR A 20 11.29 -23.88 2.31
CA THR A 20 11.82 -24.24 3.63
C THR A 20 12.63 -23.08 4.19
N TYR A 21 12.42 -22.77 5.47
CA TYR A 21 13.17 -21.76 6.21
C TYR A 21 13.85 -22.44 7.40
N ARG A 22 15.10 -22.06 7.67
CA ARG A 22 15.76 -22.42 8.92
C ARG A 22 15.39 -21.38 9.97
N VAL A 23 14.71 -21.80 11.01
CA VAL A 23 14.36 -20.95 12.16
C VAL A 23 15.22 -21.33 13.36
N PHE A 24 15.60 -20.34 14.15
CA PHE A 24 16.40 -20.53 15.36
C PHE A 24 15.64 -19.88 16.52
N ASN A 25 15.73 -20.50 17.71
CA ASN A 25 15.30 -19.81 18.91
C ASN A 25 16.26 -18.64 19.16
N ILE A 26 15.72 -17.44 19.40
CA ILE A 26 16.51 -16.24 19.61
C ILE A 26 17.49 -16.38 20.77
N ASP A 27 17.12 -17.16 21.81
CA ASP A 27 17.98 -17.48 22.96
C ASP A 27 19.23 -18.30 22.59
N GLN A 28 19.24 -18.91 21.41
CA GLN A 28 20.38 -19.66 20.87
C GLN A 28 21.24 -18.81 19.93
N THR A 29 20.98 -17.51 19.85
CA THR A 29 21.69 -16.57 18.99
C THR A 29 22.34 -15.47 19.83
N THR A 30 23.24 -14.72 19.21
CA THR A 30 23.82 -13.51 19.84
C THR A 30 22.91 -12.28 19.69
N LEU A 31 21.76 -12.46 19.03
CA LEU A 31 20.76 -11.40 18.87
C LEU A 31 20.04 -11.19 20.22
N LYS A 32 19.93 -9.95 20.62
CA LYS A 32 19.06 -9.61 21.74
C LYS A 32 17.62 -9.65 21.23
N PRO A 33 16.68 -10.26 21.99
CA PRO A 33 15.26 -10.06 21.72
C PRO A 33 15.01 -8.54 21.60
N LYS A 34 14.33 -8.11 20.55
CA LYS A 34 13.77 -6.77 20.56
C LYS A 34 12.78 -6.77 21.73
N GLU A 35 13.11 -6.04 22.80
CA GLU A 35 12.15 -5.81 23.86
C GLU A 35 10.88 -5.34 23.16
N LEU A 36 9.80 -6.13 23.32
CA LEU A 36 8.49 -5.68 22.93
C LEU A 36 8.26 -4.45 23.80
N SER A 37 8.48 -3.27 23.23
CA SER A 37 8.15 -2.03 23.92
C SER A 37 6.72 -2.20 24.41
N GLU A 38 6.49 -1.99 25.71
CA GLU A 38 5.15 -1.74 26.24
C GLU A 38 4.45 -0.89 25.21
N ASP A 39 3.23 -1.29 24.80
CA ASP A 39 2.50 -0.62 23.71
C ASP A 39 2.61 0.90 23.94
N THR A 40 3.45 1.54 23.15
CA THR A 40 3.64 2.98 23.24
C THR A 40 2.29 3.58 22.89
N VAL A 41 1.66 4.27 23.83
CA VAL A 41 0.36 4.90 23.57
C VAL A 41 0.59 5.98 22.54
N VAL A 42 0.23 5.70 21.28
CA VAL A 42 0.31 6.66 20.19
C VAL A 42 -1.01 7.44 20.16
N ASN A 43 -0.92 8.73 20.45
CA ASN A 43 -2.11 9.60 20.42
C ASN A 43 -2.50 9.91 18.99
N PRO A 44 -3.76 9.67 18.58
CA PRO A 44 -4.26 10.06 17.27
C PRO A 44 -4.14 11.55 17.00
N ILE A 45 -4.03 11.90 15.71
CA ILE A 45 -4.05 13.29 15.25
C ILE A 45 -5.47 13.63 14.80
N SER A 46 -6.19 14.49 15.54
CA SER A 46 -7.62 14.77 15.34
C SER A 46 -7.99 15.11 13.89
N ARG A 47 -7.21 15.99 13.23
CA ARG A 47 -7.47 16.35 11.82
C ARG A 47 -7.34 15.17 10.85
N CYS A 48 -6.46 14.20 11.16
CA CYS A 48 -6.32 13.01 10.36
C CYS A 48 -7.50 12.06 10.60
N GLU A 49 -7.91 11.86 11.86
CA GLU A 49 -9.11 11.09 12.19
C GLU A 49 -10.35 11.65 11.49
N GLU A 50 -10.58 12.96 11.58
CA GLU A 50 -11.70 13.64 10.92
C GLU A 50 -11.67 13.40 9.40
N PHE A 51 -10.50 13.56 8.77
CA PHE A 51 -10.33 13.36 7.34
C PHE A 51 -10.61 11.92 6.92
N PHE A 52 -9.92 10.94 7.52
CA PHE A 52 -10.08 9.55 7.11
C PHE A 52 -11.45 8.96 7.46
N ASN A 53 -12.05 9.38 8.56
CA ASN A 53 -13.41 8.98 8.95
C ASN A 53 -14.50 9.59 8.04
N SER A 54 -14.19 10.66 7.30
CA SER A 54 -15.13 11.27 6.34
C SER A 54 -15.11 10.57 4.97
N ILE A 55 -14.18 9.65 4.72
CA ILE A 55 -14.06 8.96 3.43
C ILE A 55 -14.95 7.71 3.42
N ASP A 56 -15.96 7.71 2.56
CA ASP A 56 -16.88 6.57 2.36
C ASP A 56 -16.56 5.87 1.01
N MET A 57 -15.45 5.14 0.98
CA MET A 57 -14.99 4.44 -0.25
C MET A 57 -14.93 2.93 -0.11
N CYS A 58 -14.41 2.45 1.01
CA CYS A 58 -14.25 1.03 1.32
C CYS A 58 -14.03 0.85 2.84
N ASP A 59 -14.30 -0.36 3.32
CA ASP A 59 -14.09 -0.69 4.74
C ASP A 59 -12.62 -0.61 5.13
N VAL A 60 -12.34 -0.06 6.32
CA VAL A 60 -11.03 -0.15 6.98
C VAL A 60 -11.12 -1.15 8.12
N LYS A 61 -10.33 -2.22 8.08
CA LYS A 61 -10.34 -3.32 9.04
C LYS A 61 -9.03 -3.41 9.80
N SER A 62 -9.13 -3.71 11.09
CA SER A 62 -7.93 -4.01 11.88
C SER A 62 -7.31 -5.34 11.43
N GLY A 63 -5.99 -5.33 11.19
CA GLY A 63 -5.23 -6.50 10.75
C GLY A 63 -3.83 -6.55 11.33
N SER A 64 -3.03 -7.50 10.88
CA SER A 64 -1.62 -7.63 11.26
C SER A 64 -0.65 -6.94 10.29
N GLN A 65 -1.14 -6.58 9.11
CA GLN A 65 -0.38 -5.93 8.03
C GLN A 65 -1.23 -4.87 7.36
N ALA A 66 -0.58 -3.83 6.83
CA ALA A 66 -1.23 -2.83 5.99
C ALA A 66 -1.26 -3.34 4.54
N TYR A 67 -2.44 -3.34 3.94
CA TYR A 67 -2.65 -3.59 2.51
C TYR A 67 -4.07 -3.23 2.11
N TYR A 68 -4.25 -2.83 0.86
CA TYR A 68 -5.55 -2.80 0.20
C TYR A 68 -5.83 -4.14 -0.51
N SER A 69 -7.03 -4.66 -0.37
CA SER A 69 -7.50 -5.88 -1.04
C SER A 69 -8.42 -5.54 -2.23
N PRO A 70 -7.94 -5.59 -3.49
CA PRO A 70 -8.77 -5.23 -4.64
C PRO A 70 -9.90 -6.22 -4.92
N VAL A 71 -9.79 -7.48 -4.46
CA VAL A 71 -10.82 -8.50 -4.66
C VAL A 71 -12.00 -8.33 -3.71
N PHE A 72 -11.73 -7.93 -2.47
CA PHE A 72 -12.74 -7.78 -1.42
C PHE A 72 -13.04 -6.33 -1.08
N ASP A 73 -12.37 -5.39 -1.73
CA ASP A 73 -12.53 -3.95 -1.60
C ASP A 73 -12.52 -3.46 -0.14
N TYR A 74 -11.45 -3.76 0.57
CA TYR A 74 -11.21 -3.24 1.92
C TYR A 74 -9.73 -2.96 2.15
N ILE A 75 -9.46 -2.06 3.09
CA ILE A 75 -8.12 -1.79 3.62
C ILE A 75 -7.95 -2.58 4.93
N SER A 76 -6.83 -3.28 5.06
CA SER A 76 -6.34 -3.84 6.33
C SER A 76 -5.24 -2.95 6.87
N ILE A 77 -5.27 -2.62 8.17
CA ILE A 77 -4.20 -1.85 8.79
C ILE A 77 -4.02 -2.29 10.25
N PRO A 78 -2.77 -2.40 10.76
CA PRO A 78 -2.52 -2.64 12.18
C PRO A 78 -3.02 -1.48 13.05
N SER A 79 -3.29 -1.78 14.33
CA SER A 79 -3.60 -0.73 15.31
C SER A 79 -2.52 0.35 15.33
N ILE A 80 -2.91 1.61 15.52
CA ILE A 80 -2.03 2.78 15.57
C ILE A 80 -0.85 2.58 16.56
N ASN A 81 -1.06 1.86 17.65
CA ASN A 81 -0.02 1.55 18.64
C ASN A 81 1.07 0.58 18.14
N LYS A 82 0.93 0.03 16.95
CA LYS A 82 1.97 -0.80 16.28
C LYS A 82 2.90 0.01 15.39
N PHE A 83 2.63 1.29 15.24
CA PHE A 83 3.46 2.23 14.49
C PHE A 83 4.40 3.00 15.42
N ILE A 84 5.47 3.53 14.85
CA ILE A 84 6.46 4.31 15.59
C ILE A 84 5.85 5.62 16.14
N ASP A 85 4.93 6.21 15.37
CA ASP A 85 4.15 7.38 15.71
C ASP A 85 2.85 7.45 14.90
N ALA A 86 1.99 8.43 15.22
CA ALA A 86 0.72 8.63 14.54
C ALA A 86 0.90 9.07 13.08
N GLN A 87 1.94 9.82 12.75
CA GLN A 87 2.17 10.27 11.38
C GLN A 87 2.45 9.09 10.46
N SER A 88 3.29 8.14 10.90
CA SER A 88 3.57 6.88 10.20
C SER A 88 2.30 6.05 9.96
N TYR A 89 1.40 5.98 10.95
CA TYR A 89 0.12 5.31 10.79
C TYR A 89 -0.73 5.95 9.69
N TYR A 90 -0.93 7.29 9.74
CA TYR A 90 -1.76 7.98 8.76
C TYR A 90 -1.11 8.04 7.37
N ALA A 91 0.20 8.12 7.28
CA ALA A 91 0.90 8.04 5.99
C ALA A 91 0.71 6.67 5.33
N THR A 92 0.78 5.58 6.12
CA THR A 92 0.49 4.22 5.64
C THR A 92 -0.98 4.09 5.25
N LEU A 93 -1.91 4.61 6.05
CA LEU A 93 -3.34 4.58 5.74
C LEU A 93 -3.64 5.35 4.44
N ALA A 94 -2.99 6.50 4.23
CA ALA A 94 -3.10 7.27 2.99
C ALA A 94 -2.63 6.45 1.79
N HIS A 95 -1.52 5.73 1.89
CA HIS A 95 -1.00 4.86 0.85
C HIS A 95 -2.04 3.79 0.44
N GLU A 96 -2.64 3.12 1.41
CA GLU A 96 -3.67 2.10 1.14
C GLU A 96 -4.95 2.71 0.54
N TYR A 97 -5.34 3.92 0.97
CA TYR A 97 -6.46 4.64 0.35
C TYR A 97 -6.17 5.01 -1.11
N ILE A 98 -4.95 5.42 -1.45
CA ILE A 98 -4.57 5.65 -2.86
C ILE A 98 -4.71 4.36 -3.68
N HIS A 99 -4.25 3.22 -3.18
CA HIS A 99 -4.48 1.93 -3.84
C HIS A 99 -5.97 1.67 -4.03
N SER A 100 -6.79 1.91 -3.02
CA SER A 100 -8.23 1.67 -3.11
C SER A 100 -8.88 2.48 -4.23
N THR A 101 -8.39 3.69 -4.54
CA THR A 101 -8.90 4.47 -5.70
C THR A 101 -8.71 3.75 -7.04
N GLY A 102 -7.77 2.81 -7.12
CA GLY A 102 -7.52 2.00 -8.32
C GLY A 102 -8.57 0.93 -8.61
N HIS A 103 -9.50 0.66 -7.69
CA HIS A 103 -10.56 -0.32 -7.89
C HIS A 103 -11.38 -0.05 -9.16
N ASN A 104 -11.88 -1.12 -9.80
CA ASN A 104 -12.64 -1.04 -11.06
C ASN A 104 -13.91 -0.16 -10.96
N SER A 105 -14.51 -0.06 -9.77
CA SER A 105 -15.66 0.81 -9.53
C SER A 105 -15.30 2.28 -9.32
N ARG A 106 -14.03 2.63 -9.25
CA ARG A 106 -13.50 3.99 -9.03
C ARG A 106 -12.69 4.44 -10.23
N LEU A 107 -11.38 4.61 -10.09
CA LEU A 107 -10.54 5.07 -11.21
C LEU A 107 -10.10 3.95 -12.18
N GLY A 108 -10.32 2.68 -11.83
CA GLY A 108 -10.14 1.53 -12.71
C GLY A 108 -8.68 1.35 -13.17
N ARG A 109 -7.70 1.56 -12.28
CA ARG A 109 -6.30 1.34 -12.62
C ARG A 109 -5.96 -0.15 -12.68
N ASP A 110 -4.98 -0.50 -13.51
CA ASP A 110 -4.48 -1.87 -13.60
C ASP A 110 -3.61 -2.20 -12.39
N MET A 111 -4.17 -2.95 -11.45
CA MET A 111 -3.52 -3.36 -10.20
C MET A 111 -2.92 -4.78 -10.28
N ASP A 112 -2.54 -5.24 -11.49
CA ASP A 112 -1.95 -6.58 -11.67
C ASP A 112 -0.59 -6.69 -10.96
N ASN A 113 -0.46 -7.70 -10.09
CA ASN A 113 0.73 -8.00 -9.28
C ASN A 113 1.96 -8.47 -10.11
N LYS A 114 1.94 -8.33 -11.44
CA LYS A 114 3.05 -8.76 -12.31
C LYS A 114 4.03 -7.61 -12.54
N SER A 115 5.16 -7.70 -11.83
CA SER A 115 6.44 -6.98 -12.00
C SER A 115 6.40 -5.46 -12.28
N ASP A 116 6.34 -5.04 -13.54
CA ASP A 116 6.51 -3.61 -13.91
C ASP A 116 5.23 -2.78 -13.66
N LYS A 117 4.04 -3.40 -13.76
CA LYS A 117 2.76 -2.76 -13.48
C LYS A 117 2.57 -2.53 -11.98
N TYR A 118 2.95 -3.51 -11.17
CA TYR A 118 2.91 -3.39 -9.72
C TYR A 118 3.83 -2.26 -9.22
N ALA A 119 5.07 -2.21 -9.73
CA ALA A 119 5.98 -1.12 -9.39
C ALA A 119 5.45 0.26 -9.81
N TYR A 120 4.66 0.34 -10.87
CA TYR A 120 4.00 1.59 -11.29
C TYR A 120 2.88 2.00 -10.35
N GLU A 121 2.03 1.06 -9.94
CA GLU A 121 0.96 1.30 -8.97
C GLU A 121 1.52 1.72 -7.61
N GLU A 122 2.61 1.07 -7.15
CA GLU A 122 3.31 1.49 -5.93
C GLU A 122 3.84 2.93 -6.03
N LEU A 123 4.37 3.33 -7.20
CA LEU A 123 4.82 4.71 -7.40
C LEU A 123 3.64 5.71 -7.31
N ILE A 124 2.47 5.35 -7.85
CA ILE A 124 1.26 6.16 -7.74
C ILE A 124 0.84 6.25 -6.26
N ALA A 125 0.84 5.15 -5.53
CA ALA A 125 0.45 5.10 -4.14
C ALA A 125 1.36 5.94 -3.24
N GLU A 126 2.68 5.85 -3.43
CA GLU A 126 3.66 6.65 -2.72
C GLU A 126 3.50 8.16 -2.99
N LEU A 127 3.37 8.54 -4.26
CA LEU A 127 3.17 9.95 -4.63
C LEU A 127 1.84 10.50 -4.09
N GLY A 128 0.76 9.73 -4.19
CA GLY A 128 -0.55 10.12 -3.70
C GLY A 128 -0.58 10.22 -2.17
N ALA A 129 0.08 9.31 -1.46
CA ALA A 129 0.25 9.38 -0.01
C ALA A 129 1.04 10.63 0.41
N CYS A 130 2.05 11.03 -0.36
CA CYS A 130 2.74 12.31 -0.14
C CYS A 130 1.79 13.51 -0.30
N PHE A 131 0.89 13.51 -1.29
CA PHE A 131 -0.09 14.59 -1.47
C PHE A 131 -1.07 14.69 -0.29
N ILE A 132 -1.61 13.55 0.16
CA ILE A 132 -2.50 13.50 1.34
C ILE A 132 -1.74 13.93 2.60
N SER A 133 -0.51 13.46 2.80
CA SER A 133 0.31 13.82 3.94
C SER A 133 0.61 15.32 3.98
N ALA A 134 0.92 15.92 2.83
CA ALA A 134 1.11 17.38 2.70
C ALA A 134 -0.19 18.13 2.99
N HIS A 135 -1.34 17.66 2.50
CA HIS A 135 -2.66 18.23 2.77
C HIS A 135 -2.98 18.23 4.27
N LEU A 136 -2.69 17.11 4.94
CA LEU A 136 -2.91 16.94 6.37
C LEU A 136 -1.80 17.57 7.24
N GLY A 137 -0.73 18.09 6.64
CA GLY A 137 0.41 18.65 7.36
C GLY A 137 1.11 17.64 8.26
N ILE A 138 1.20 16.39 7.84
CA ILE A 138 1.97 15.33 8.50
C ILE A 138 3.25 15.04 7.74
N ASP A 139 4.27 14.58 8.47
CA ASP A 139 5.56 14.22 7.87
C ASP A 139 5.54 12.74 7.43
N ALA A 140 5.77 12.52 6.15
CA ALA A 140 5.72 11.20 5.53
C ALA A 140 7.09 10.47 5.55
N LYS A 141 7.90 10.65 6.59
CA LYS A 141 9.28 10.10 6.65
C LYS A 141 9.35 8.59 6.45
N ASP A 142 8.38 7.85 6.96
CA ASP A 142 8.41 6.38 6.98
C ASP A 142 7.87 5.74 5.68
N ILE A 143 7.29 6.50 4.76
CA ILE A 143 6.97 6.05 3.40
C ILE A 143 8.24 5.57 2.67
N GLN A 144 9.41 6.09 3.05
CA GLN A 144 10.70 5.82 2.37
C GLN A 144 11.19 4.37 2.47
N ASP A 145 10.83 3.62 3.51
CA ASP A 145 11.35 2.25 3.69
C ASP A 145 10.74 1.27 2.67
N ASN A 146 9.47 1.41 2.33
CA ASN A 146 8.81 0.61 1.29
C ASN A 146 9.27 1.03 -0.12
N ALA A 147 9.45 2.33 -0.35
CA ALA A 147 9.97 2.87 -1.61
C ALA A 147 11.31 2.25 -2.01
N THR A 148 12.17 1.93 -1.04
CA THR A 148 13.50 1.34 -1.29
C THR A 148 13.41 0.02 -2.06
N ALA A 149 12.38 -0.79 -1.81
CA ALA A 149 12.19 -2.07 -2.51
C ALA A 149 11.92 -1.89 -4.02
N TYR A 150 11.29 -0.78 -4.41
CA TYR A 150 10.88 -0.50 -5.79
C TYR A 150 11.83 0.44 -6.53
N LEU A 151 12.74 1.14 -5.84
CA LEU A 151 13.65 2.13 -6.42
C LEU A 151 14.39 1.63 -7.66
N LYS A 152 14.84 0.37 -7.65
CA LYS A 152 15.56 -0.23 -8.77
C LYS A 152 14.68 -0.36 -10.02
N SER A 153 13.43 -0.76 -9.83
CA SER A 153 12.44 -0.87 -10.93
C SER A 153 12.06 0.51 -11.45
N TRP A 154 11.83 1.47 -10.58
CA TRP A 154 11.53 2.86 -10.97
C TRP A 154 12.68 3.52 -11.72
N LEU A 155 13.92 3.37 -11.26
CA LEU A 155 15.11 3.88 -11.96
C LEU A 155 15.27 3.27 -13.34
N LYS A 156 14.99 1.96 -13.50
CA LYS A 156 15.00 1.30 -14.80
C LYS A 156 13.91 1.85 -15.71
N ALA A 157 12.69 2.02 -15.20
CA ALA A 157 11.56 2.55 -15.96
C ALA A 157 11.81 4.00 -16.40
N LEU A 158 12.33 4.86 -15.52
CA LEU A 158 12.69 6.25 -15.82
C LEU A 158 13.78 6.39 -16.88
N LYS A 159 14.76 5.47 -16.91
CA LYS A 159 15.79 5.44 -17.97
C LYS A 159 15.19 5.11 -19.34
N ASN A 160 14.15 4.28 -19.38
CA ASN A 160 13.51 3.84 -20.61
C ASN A 160 12.41 4.82 -21.09
N ASP A 161 11.69 5.45 -20.16
CA ASP A 161 10.66 6.45 -20.45
C ASP A 161 10.77 7.63 -19.45
N PRO A 162 11.39 8.75 -19.84
CA PRO A 162 11.47 9.94 -18.97
C PRO A 162 10.10 10.50 -18.55
N LYS A 163 9.02 10.17 -19.26
CA LYS A 163 7.65 10.58 -18.93
C LYS A 163 6.99 9.69 -17.88
N TYR A 164 7.64 8.58 -17.49
CA TYR A 164 7.10 7.61 -16.53
C TYR A 164 6.67 8.27 -15.22
N LEU A 165 7.54 9.10 -14.64
CA LEU A 165 7.24 9.83 -13.41
C LEU A 165 6.09 10.82 -13.58
N TRP A 166 6.07 11.58 -14.69
CA TRP A 166 5.00 12.55 -14.96
C TRP A 166 3.64 11.87 -15.12
N LYS A 167 3.60 10.70 -15.76
CA LYS A 167 2.37 9.90 -15.85
C LYS A 167 1.92 9.42 -14.47
N ALA A 168 2.83 8.90 -13.65
CA ALA A 168 2.52 8.46 -12.29
C ALA A 168 2.03 9.62 -11.41
N MET A 169 2.66 10.80 -11.49
CA MET A 169 2.21 12.00 -10.78
C MET A 169 0.79 12.41 -11.20
N GLY A 170 0.47 12.33 -12.51
CA GLY A 170 -0.88 12.61 -13.00
C GLY A 170 -1.93 11.65 -12.45
N GLU A 171 -1.62 10.36 -12.38
CA GLU A 171 -2.52 9.36 -11.78
C GLU A 171 -2.62 9.52 -10.25
N ALA A 172 -1.53 9.86 -9.58
CA ALA A 172 -1.52 10.15 -8.14
C ALA A 172 -2.36 11.40 -7.81
N SER A 173 -2.28 12.45 -8.64
CA SER A 173 -3.13 13.66 -8.49
C SER A 173 -4.61 13.32 -8.62
N LYS A 174 -4.99 12.54 -9.64
CA LYS A 174 -6.38 12.08 -9.81
C LYS A 174 -6.87 11.26 -8.61
N ALA A 175 -6.01 10.38 -8.09
CA ALA A 175 -6.33 9.56 -6.92
C ALA A 175 -6.54 10.43 -5.67
N TYR A 176 -5.67 11.40 -5.44
CA TYR A 176 -5.79 12.37 -4.36
C TYR A 176 -7.06 13.22 -4.49
N GLU A 177 -7.33 13.79 -5.68
CA GLU A 177 -8.53 14.58 -5.96
C GLU A 177 -9.80 13.76 -5.72
N TYR A 178 -9.83 12.50 -6.17
CA TYR A 178 -10.94 11.58 -5.94
C TYR A 178 -11.21 11.39 -4.43
N ILE A 179 -10.16 11.18 -3.62
CA ILE A 179 -10.29 11.04 -2.17
C ILE A 179 -10.83 12.31 -1.54
N LEU A 180 -10.37 13.50 -1.96
CA LEU A 180 -10.88 14.76 -1.47
C LEU A 180 -12.37 14.94 -1.78
N GLU A 181 -12.82 14.57 -2.97
CA GLU A 181 -14.23 14.63 -3.35
C GLU A 181 -15.10 13.74 -2.46
N GLN A 182 -14.61 12.54 -2.10
CA GLN A 182 -15.32 11.65 -1.18
C GLN A 182 -15.37 12.20 0.26
N SER A 183 -14.33 12.91 0.72
CA SER A 183 -14.29 13.48 2.06
C SER A 183 -15.20 14.72 2.23
N ILE A 184 -15.49 15.47 1.17
CA ILE A 184 -16.30 16.69 1.22
C ILE A 184 -17.81 16.38 1.14
N ASN A 185 -18.19 15.28 0.48
CA ASN A 185 -19.61 14.93 0.25
C ASN A 185 -20.31 14.31 1.48
N THR A 186 -19.67 14.28 2.64
CA THR A 186 -20.22 13.68 3.88
C THR A 186 -20.87 14.75 4.81
N ASN A 187 -21.05 15.99 4.34
CA ASN A 187 -21.73 17.08 5.08
C ASN A 187 -23.17 17.33 4.60
#